data_fde79560bbd0e97314204f87891a29fc
#
_entry.id   fde79560bbd0e97314204f87891a29fc
#
_cell.length_a   1.000
_cell.length_b   1.000
_cell.length_c   1.000
_cell.angle_alpha   90.00
_cell.angle_beta   90.00
_cell.angle_gamma   90.00
#
_symmetry.space_group_name_H-M   'P 1'
#
loop_
_entity.id
_entity.type
_entity.pdbx_description
1 polymer ?
#
loop_
_entity_poly.entity_id
_entity_poly.type
_entity_poly.pdbx_seq_one_letter_code
_entity_poly.pdbx_strand_id
1 'polypeptide(L)'
;MIDSLKREAARNGDQAAVVPVHRLRDIQEDLQRLKGSGELNQFQQYILSDIYSLEIPETGFEVRSIILVASPCPAAVEMLFSWKGKRIRALLPASYAEKEKAPVRVGDYLRAYLKSAGCHVQYAPRLPRKLLAVRSGLGRYGRNNICYVEGMGSYL
;
A
#
# COMPACT_ATOMS: atom_id res chain seq x y z
N MET A 1 -1.69 -13.59 -17.57
CA MET A 1 -2.54 -12.82 -16.61
C MET A 1 -1.75 -11.78 -15.81
N ILE A 2 -0.67 -12.15 -15.11
CA ILE A 2 0.11 -11.18 -14.28
C ILE A 2 0.67 -10.04 -15.14
N ASP A 3 1.32 -10.34 -16.28
CA ASP A 3 1.88 -9.29 -17.12
C ASP A 3 0.84 -8.39 -17.77
N SER A 4 -0.35 -8.92 -18.06
CA SER A 4 -1.43 -8.08 -18.57
C SER A 4 -2.02 -7.18 -17.47
N LEU A 5 -2.08 -7.63 -16.21
CA LEU A 5 -2.44 -6.80 -15.07
C LEU A 5 -1.42 -5.67 -14.87
N LYS A 6 -0.12 -5.97 -14.92
CA LYS A 6 0.94 -4.96 -14.82
C LYS A 6 0.84 -3.93 -15.94
N ARG A 7 0.55 -4.36 -17.18
CA ARG A 7 0.32 -3.43 -18.29
C ARG A 7 -0.91 -2.56 -18.07
N GLU A 8 -1.98 -3.12 -17.51
CA GLU A 8 -3.18 -2.33 -17.18
C GLU A 8 -2.88 -1.28 -16.11
N ALA A 9 -2.15 -1.64 -15.05
CA ALA A 9 -1.68 -0.67 -14.06
C ALA A 9 -0.84 0.44 -14.72
N ALA A 10 0.12 0.06 -15.57
CA ALA A 10 0.99 1.02 -16.27
C ALA A 10 0.21 1.99 -17.17
N ARG A 11 -0.86 1.54 -17.84
CA ARG A 11 -1.76 2.41 -18.64
C ARG A 11 -2.45 3.47 -17.77
N ASN A 12 -2.68 3.15 -16.49
CA ASN A 12 -3.26 4.06 -15.50
C ASN A 12 -2.20 4.90 -14.76
N GLY A 13 -0.92 4.83 -15.17
CA GLY A 13 0.19 5.53 -14.54
C GLY A 13 0.67 4.89 -13.24
N ASP A 14 0.28 3.65 -12.96
CA ASP A 14 0.59 2.92 -11.73
C ASP A 14 1.60 1.80 -11.99
N GLN A 15 2.22 1.30 -10.92
CA GLN A 15 2.98 0.06 -10.93
C GLN A 15 2.28 -0.99 -10.07
N ALA A 16 2.32 -2.25 -10.51
CA ALA A 16 1.67 -3.33 -9.77
C ALA A 16 2.60 -4.52 -9.53
N ALA A 17 2.44 -5.16 -8.39
CA ALA A 17 3.00 -6.47 -8.08
C ALA A 17 1.89 -7.42 -7.63
N VAL A 18 2.09 -8.70 -7.89
CA VAL A 18 1.19 -9.77 -7.47
C VAL A 18 1.95 -10.70 -6.53
N VAL A 19 1.43 -10.89 -5.34
CA VAL A 19 1.99 -11.74 -4.30
C VAL A 19 1.02 -12.92 -4.10
N PRO A 20 1.48 -14.18 -4.22
CA PRO A 20 0.66 -15.31 -3.85
C PRO A 20 0.25 -15.24 -2.38
N VAL A 21 -1.00 -15.60 -2.07
CA VAL A 21 -1.56 -15.46 -0.72
C VAL A 21 -0.78 -16.26 0.33
N HIS A 22 -0.23 -17.42 -0.03
CA HIS A 22 0.55 -18.24 0.89
C HIS A 22 1.79 -17.53 1.45
N ARG A 23 2.31 -16.50 0.77
CA ARG A 23 3.42 -15.67 1.26
C ARG A 23 3.07 -14.87 2.53
N LEU A 24 1.79 -14.70 2.85
CA LEU A 24 1.40 -14.11 4.14
C LEU A 24 1.85 -14.98 5.31
N ARG A 25 1.86 -16.30 5.15
CA ARG A 25 2.35 -17.22 6.19
C ARG A 25 3.84 -17.02 6.44
N ASP A 26 4.66 -16.93 5.39
CA ASP A 26 6.10 -16.70 5.53
C ASP A 26 6.35 -15.38 6.28
N ILE A 27 5.59 -14.34 5.96
CA ILE A 27 5.68 -13.04 6.65
C ILE A 27 5.25 -13.15 8.11
N GLN A 28 4.21 -13.91 8.40
CA GLN A 28 3.72 -14.11 9.76
C GLN A 28 4.76 -14.83 10.63
N GLU A 29 5.42 -15.84 10.09
CA GLU A 29 6.50 -16.56 10.76
C GLU A 29 7.71 -15.66 11.05
N ASP A 30 8.09 -14.81 10.06
CA ASP A 30 9.15 -13.82 10.23
C ASP A 30 8.83 -12.82 11.35
N LEU A 31 7.59 -12.31 11.37
CA LEU A 31 7.14 -11.36 12.40
C LEU A 31 7.03 -12.01 13.78
N GLN A 32 6.63 -13.28 13.87
CA GLN A 32 6.60 -14.02 15.12
C GLN A 32 8.02 -14.24 15.67
N ARG A 33 8.98 -14.60 14.81
CA ARG A 33 10.40 -14.70 15.21
C ARG A 33 10.93 -13.37 15.72
N LEU A 34 10.61 -12.27 15.03
CA LEU A 34 11.02 -10.93 15.45
C LEU A 34 10.40 -10.52 16.79
N LYS A 35 9.12 -10.85 17.04
CA LYS A 35 8.48 -10.64 18.35
C LYS A 35 9.18 -11.42 19.47
N GLY A 36 9.61 -12.65 19.19
CA GLY A 36 10.30 -13.51 20.15
C GLY A 36 11.76 -13.14 20.41
N SER A 37 12.40 -12.31 19.56
CA SER A 37 13.81 -11.91 19.74
C SER A 37 14.07 -10.96 20.90
N GLY A 38 13.04 -10.28 21.41
CA GLY A 38 13.18 -9.26 22.45
C GLY A 38 13.79 -7.93 21.98
N GLU A 39 14.09 -7.81 20.69
CA GLU A 39 14.74 -6.62 20.10
C GLU A 39 13.76 -5.46 19.80
N LEU A 40 12.45 -5.74 19.87
CA LEU A 40 11.42 -4.76 19.55
C LEU A 40 11.17 -3.79 20.71
N ASN A 41 11.18 -2.51 20.43
CA ASN A 41 10.69 -1.52 21.38
C ASN A 41 9.15 -1.56 21.50
N GLN A 42 8.60 -0.89 22.52
CA GLN A 42 7.18 -0.90 22.84
C GLN A 42 6.30 -0.43 21.65
N PHE A 43 6.75 0.58 20.90
CA PHE A 43 6.01 1.09 19.73
C PHE A 43 5.98 0.06 18.59
N GLN A 44 7.09 -0.60 18.33
CA GLN A 44 7.17 -1.67 17.32
C GLN A 44 6.29 -2.86 17.68
N GLN A 45 6.26 -3.25 18.96
CA GLN A 45 5.35 -4.28 19.47
C GLN A 45 3.89 -3.90 19.23
N TYR A 46 3.50 -2.66 19.57
CA TYR A 46 2.17 -2.14 19.30
C TYR A 46 1.79 -2.20 17.81
N ILE A 47 2.68 -1.75 16.91
CA ILE A 47 2.42 -1.80 15.46
C ILE A 47 2.16 -3.24 14.99
N LEU A 48 2.95 -4.19 15.46
CA LEU A 48 2.82 -5.60 15.06
C LEU A 48 1.63 -6.32 15.68
N SER A 49 1.12 -5.84 16.80
CA SER A 49 0.01 -6.50 17.52
C SER A 49 -1.35 -5.90 17.17
N ASP A 50 -1.42 -4.57 17.03
CA ASP A 50 -2.69 -3.85 17.01
C ASP A 50 -2.99 -3.20 15.66
N ILE A 51 -1.94 -2.89 14.87
CA ILE A 51 -2.11 -2.17 13.60
C ILE A 51 -2.12 -3.11 12.41
N TYR A 52 -1.16 -4.04 12.34
CA TYR A 52 -1.06 -4.97 11.22
C TYR A 52 -1.97 -6.18 11.43
N SER A 53 -2.75 -6.49 10.41
CA SER A 53 -3.42 -7.78 10.28
C SER A 53 -2.85 -8.50 9.06
N LEU A 54 -2.47 -9.76 9.26
CA LEU A 54 -2.11 -10.67 8.17
C LEU A 54 -3.30 -11.56 7.79
N GLU A 55 -4.44 -11.32 8.42
CA GLU A 55 -5.67 -12.03 8.12
C GLU A 55 -6.30 -11.47 6.84
N ILE A 56 -6.71 -12.37 6.00
CA ILE A 56 -7.48 -12.03 4.80
C ILE A 56 -8.90 -11.73 5.25
N PRO A 57 -9.51 -10.61 4.79
CA PRO A 57 -10.91 -10.36 5.07
C PRO A 57 -11.78 -11.52 4.61
N GLU A 58 -12.88 -11.78 5.31
CA GLU A 58 -13.88 -12.73 4.83
C GLU A 58 -14.37 -12.33 3.44
N THR A 59 -14.28 -13.27 2.53
CA THR A 59 -14.69 -13.09 1.14
C THR A 59 -15.64 -14.24 0.73
N GLY A 60 -16.55 -13.99 -0.17
CA GLY A 60 -17.39 -15.02 -0.75
C GLY A 60 -16.67 -15.89 -1.79
N PHE A 61 -15.33 -15.82 -1.87
CA PHE A 61 -14.51 -16.53 -2.86
C PHE A 61 -13.13 -16.89 -2.29
N GLU A 62 -12.46 -17.86 -2.90
CA GLU A 62 -11.10 -18.25 -2.55
C GLU A 62 -10.11 -17.17 -2.96
N VAL A 63 -9.35 -16.63 -2.00
CA VAL A 63 -8.29 -15.68 -2.25
C VAL A 63 -7.00 -16.41 -2.59
N ARG A 64 -6.45 -16.19 -3.78
CA ARG A 64 -5.22 -16.81 -4.28
C ARG A 64 -4.03 -15.88 -4.32
N SER A 65 -4.29 -14.57 -4.45
CA SER A 65 -3.24 -13.58 -4.65
C SER A 65 -3.61 -12.25 -4.03
N ILE A 66 -2.58 -11.49 -3.68
CA ILE A 66 -2.65 -10.10 -3.23
C ILE A 66 -2.08 -9.24 -4.35
N ILE A 67 -2.82 -8.24 -4.77
CA ILE A 67 -2.38 -7.26 -5.75
C ILE A 67 -1.98 -6.00 -4.98
N LEU A 68 -0.73 -5.60 -5.16
CA LEU A 68 -0.19 -4.34 -4.64
C LEU A 68 -0.10 -3.36 -5.79
N VAL A 69 -0.55 -2.15 -5.55
CA VAL A 69 -0.45 -1.08 -6.54
C VAL A 69 0.21 0.12 -5.90
N ALA A 70 1.25 0.61 -6.56
CA ALA A 70 1.88 1.88 -6.25
C ALA A 70 1.39 2.92 -7.26
N SER A 71 0.82 4.00 -6.73
CA SER A 71 0.37 5.14 -7.52
C SER A 71 1.29 6.33 -7.27
N PRO A 72 1.63 7.12 -8.31
CA PRO A 72 2.38 8.34 -8.11
C PRO A 72 1.58 9.32 -7.25
N CYS A 73 2.30 10.03 -6.38
CA CYS A 73 1.71 11.10 -5.59
C CYS A 73 2.23 12.45 -6.15
N PRO A 74 1.56 13.01 -7.16
CA PRO A 74 2.21 13.90 -8.13
C PRO A 74 2.41 15.32 -7.65
N ALA A 75 1.73 15.83 -6.64
CA ALA A 75 1.82 17.26 -6.35
C ALA A 75 1.69 17.61 -4.88
N ALA A 76 2.51 18.53 -4.42
CA ALA A 76 2.24 19.28 -3.21
C ALA A 76 1.07 20.25 -3.49
N VAL A 77 0.16 20.37 -2.55
CA VAL A 77 -0.97 21.32 -2.63
C VAL A 77 -0.59 22.58 -1.89
N GLU A 78 -0.70 23.72 -2.56
CA GLU A 78 -0.53 25.01 -1.90
C GLU A 78 -1.79 25.34 -1.08
N MET A 79 -1.59 25.58 0.20
CA MET A 79 -2.62 26.02 1.11
C MET A 79 -2.33 27.45 1.58
N LEU A 80 -3.35 28.31 1.47
CA LEU A 80 -3.33 29.66 2.02
C LEU A 80 -4.26 29.70 3.24
N PHE A 81 -3.74 30.09 4.38
CA PHE A 81 -4.55 30.29 5.57
C PHE A 81 -4.17 31.56 6.32
N SER A 82 -5.09 32.08 7.13
CA SER A 82 -4.85 33.24 7.99
C SER A 82 -4.64 32.81 9.42
N TRP A 83 -3.54 33.28 10.02
CA TRP A 83 -3.23 33.06 11.41
C TRP A 83 -2.84 34.38 12.07
N LYS A 84 -3.51 34.79 13.12
CA LYS A 84 -3.27 36.06 13.85
C LYS A 84 -3.19 37.27 12.91
N GLY A 85 -4.11 37.35 11.92
CA GLY A 85 -4.16 38.43 10.94
C GLY A 85 -3.12 38.39 9.83
N LYS A 86 -2.21 37.39 9.83
CA LYS A 86 -1.21 37.21 8.77
C LYS A 86 -1.64 36.11 7.82
N ARG A 87 -1.47 36.35 6.50
CA ARG A 87 -1.62 35.30 5.48
C ARG A 87 -0.35 34.44 5.47
N ILE A 88 -0.52 33.15 5.60
CA ILE A 88 0.55 32.16 5.58
C ILE A 88 0.31 31.24 4.38
N ARG A 89 1.36 31.03 3.61
CA ARG A 89 1.41 30.04 2.53
C ARG A 89 2.15 28.82 3.04
N ALA A 90 1.56 27.64 2.91
CA ALA A 90 2.18 26.36 3.25
C ALA A 90 2.03 25.39 2.09
N LEU A 91 3.02 24.50 1.92
CA LEU A 91 2.94 23.38 1.00
C LEU A 91 2.55 22.13 1.79
N LEU A 92 1.45 21.52 1.42
CA LEU A 92 1.03 20.24 1.94
C LEU A 92 1.46 19.13 0.97
N PRO A 93 2.09 18.06 1.47
CA PRO A 93 2.31 16.87 0.65
C PRO A 93 0.97 16.36 0.10
N ALA A 94 0.96 15.91 -1.14
CA ALA A 94 -0.25 15.42 -1.81
C ALA A 94 -0.94 14.28 -1.05
N SER A 95 -0.16 13.48 -0.30
CA SER A 95 -0.64 12.44 0.61
C SER A 95 -1.68 12.91 1.64
N TYR A 96 -1.64 14.17 2.05
CA TYR A 96 -2.64 14.73 2.96
C TYR A 96 -3.87 15.27 2.23
N ALA A 97 -3.70 15.74 0.99
CA ALA A 97 -4.78 16.35 0.24
C ALA A 97 -5.62 15.33 -0.56
N GLU A 98 -5.01 14.22 -0.99
CA GLU A 98 -5.61 13.30 -1.96
C GLU A 98 -5.49 11.82 -1.58
N LYS A 99 -5.18 11.51 -0.32
CA LYS A 99 -4.94 10.12 0.13
C LYS A 99 -6.08 9.13 -0.18
N GLU A 100 -7.30 9.62 -0.29
CA GLU A 100 -8.47 8.78 -0.57
C GLU A 100 -8.73 8.61 -2.08
N LYS A 101 -8.21 9.50 -2.93
CA LYS A 101 -8.48 9.45 -4.37
C LYS A 101 -7.77 8.28 -5.06
N ALA A 102 -6.51 8.03 -4.73
CA ALA A 102 -5.75 6.95 -5.35
C ALA A 102 -6.36 5.55 -5.08
N PRO A 103 -6.70 5.18 -3.83
CA PRO A 103 -7.35 3.90 -3.56
C PRO A 103 -8.67 3.70 -4.29
N VAL A 104 -9.50 4.75 -4.40
CA VAL A 104 -10.77 4.69 -5.14
C VAL A 104 -10.50 4.46 -6.62
N ARG A 105 -9.68 5.30 -7.25
CA ARG A 105 -9.32 5.17 -8.67
C ARG A 105 -8.75 3.80 -9.00
N VAL A 106 -7.78 3.33 -8.19
CA VAL A 106 -7.15 2.01 -8.36
C VAL A 106 -8.18 0.90 -8.20
N GLY A 107 -9.03 1.00 -7.18
CA GLY A 107 -10.10 0.03 -6.94
C GLY A 107 -11.06 -0.08 -8.12
N ASP A 108 -11.42 1.03 -8.74
CA ASP A 108 -12.40 1.07 -9.84
C ASP A 108 -11.85 0.41 -11.10
N TYR A 109 -10.66 0.80 -11.58
CA TYR A 109 -10.12 0.18 -12.79
C TYR A 109 -9.73 -1.28 -12.57
N LEU A 110 -9.20 -1.64 -11.38
CA LEU A 110 -8.87 -3.04 -11.09
C LEU A 110 -10.11 -3.93 -11.04
N ARG A 111 -11.20 -3.47 -10.41
CA ARG A 111 -12.47 -4.23 -10.41
C ARG A 111 -12.99 -4.44 -11.83
N ALA A 112 -13.00 -3.38 -12.65
CA ALA A 112 -13.45 -3.49 -14.03
C ALA A 112 -12.59 -4.48 -14.83
N TYR A 113 -11.26 -4.35 -14.74
CA TYR A 113 -10.33 -5.23 -15.44
C TYR A 113 -10.44 -6.69 -14.97
N LEU A 114 -10.43 -6.94 -13.67
CA LEU A 114 -10.46 -8.29 -13.13
C LEU A 114 -11.81 -8.99 -13.34
N LYS A 115 -12.91 -8.22 -13.27
CA LYS A 115 -14.24 -8.75 -13.60
C LYS A 115 -14.31 -9.23 -15.05
N SER A 116 -13.72 -8.49 -16.00
CA SER A 116 -13.66 -8.92 -17.41
C SER A 116 -12.83 -10.18 -17.61
N ALA A 117 -11.88 -10.46 -16.71
CA ALA A 117 -11.08 -11.68 -16.68
C ALA A 117 -11.70 -12.83 -15.84
N GLY A 118 -12.93 -12.67 -15.37
CA GLY A 118 -13.63 -13.67 -14.55
C GLY A 118 -13.08 -13.78 -13.11
N CYS A 119 -12.37 -12.73 -12.61
CA CYS A 119 -11.80 -12.72 -11.28
C CYS A 119 -12.57 -11.80 -10.34
N HIS A 120 -12.63 -12.19 -9.06
CA HIS A 120 -13.15 -11.36 -7.98
C HIS A 120 -12.01 -10.62 -7.28
N VAL A 121 -12.28 -9.42 -6.75
CA VAL A 121 -11.33 -8.61 -5.99
C VAL A 121 -12.00 -7.96 -4.79
N GLN A 122 -11.28 -7.97 -3.67
CA GLN A 122 -11.69 -7.34 -2.41
C GLN A 122 -10.57 -6.44 -1.92
N TYR A 123 -10.91 -5.23 -1.47
CA TYR A 123 -9.94 -4.32 -0.86
C TYR A 123 -9.58 -4.80 0.56
N ALA A 124 -8.29 -4.84 0.88
CA ALA A 124 -7.76 -5.32 2.16
C ALA A 124 -6.85 -4.24 2.81
N PRO A 125 -7.42 -3.19 3.42
CA PRO A 125 -6.67 -2.01 3.91
C PRO A 125 -5.76 -2.31 5.10
N ARG A 126 -6.03 -3.36 5.87
CA ARG A 126 -5.27 -3.71 7.07
C ARG A 126 -4.02 -4.53 6.81
N LEU A 127 -3.83 -5.05 5.61
CA LEU A 127 -2.60 -5.75 5.26
C LEU A 127 -1.38 -4.82 5.33
N PRO A 128 -0.20 -5.33 5.74
CA PRO A 128 1.01 -4.53 5.88
C PRO A 128 1.60 -4.16 4.51
N ARG A 129 0.99 -3.20 3.84
CA ARG A 129 1.26 -2.81 2.45
C ARG A 129 2.74 -2.56 2.17
N LYS A 130 3.43 -1.80 3.04
CA LYS A 130 4.86 -1.49 2.87
C LYS A 130 5.73 -2.75 2.90
N LEU A 131 5.46 -3.64 3.86
CA LEU A 131 6.19 -4.90 3.99
C LEU A 131 5.95 -5.80 2.77
N LEU A 132 4.70 -5.90 2.32
CA LEU A 132 4.35 -6.65 1.12
C LEU A 132 4.99 -6.05 -0.14
N ALA A 133 5.02 -4.71 -0.28
CA ALA A 133 5.66 -4.05 -1.40
C ALA A 133 7.17 -4.36 -1.46
N VAL A 134 7.86 -4.34 -0.32
CA VAL A 134 9.28 -4.68 -0.26
C VAL A 134 9.50 -6.17 -0.56
N ARG A 135 8.71 -7.05 0.03
CA ARG A 135 8.82 -8.51 -0.18
C ARG A 135 8.46 -8.93 -1.61
N SER A 136 7.64 -8.17 -2.32
CA SER A 136 7.31 -8.40 -3.73
C SER A 136 8.32 -7.82 -4.71
N GLY A 137 9.29 -7.02 -4.23
CA GLY A 137 10.23 -6.29 -5.07
C GLY A 137 9.64 -5.02 -5.70
N LEU A 138 8.39 -4.67 -5.39
CA LEU A 138 7.76 -3.43 -5.88
C LEU A 138 8.38 -2.20 -5.24
N GLY A 139 8.77 -2.29 -3.96
CA GLY A 139 9.33 -1.18 -3.21
C GLY A 139 10.60 -1.55 -2.45
N ARG A 140 11.24 -0.56 -1.86
CA ARG A 140 12.43 -0.70 -1.02
C ARG A 140 12.30 0.18 0.22
N TYR A 141 12.87 -0.25 1.34
CA TYR A 141 12.99 0.61 2.52
C TYR A 141 14.19 1.54 2.39
N GLY A 142 13.96 2.81 2.67
CA GLY A 142 15.03 3.77 2.93
C GLY A 142 15.62 3.59 4.33
N ARG A 143 16.73 4.31 4.63
CA ARG A 143 17.36 4.30 5.96
C ARG A 143 16.44 4.78 7.09
N ASN A 144 15.44 5.57 6.77
CA ASN A 144 14.42 6.10 7.69
C ASN A 144 13.18 5.21 7.79
N ASN A 145 13.26 3.97 7.33
CA ASN A 145 12.15 3.00 7.29
C ASN A 145 10.91 3.46 6.49
N ILE A 146 11.08 4.44 5.60
CA ILE A 146 10.05 4.80 4.63
C ILE A 146 10.19 3.90 3.41
N CYS A 147 9.10 3.27 2.99
CA CYS A 147 9.07 2.51 1.75
C CYS A 147 8.91 3.46 0.57
N TYR A 148 9.69 3.25 -0.47
CA TYR A 148 9.58 3.97 -1.74
C TYR A 148 9.53 3.00 -2.91
N VAL A 149 8.88 3.43 -3.96
CA VAL A 149 8.79 2.74 -5.25
C VAL A 149 9.43 3.63 -6.31
N GLU A 150 10.31 3.07 -7.12
CA GLU A 150 11.03 3.82 -8.15
C GLU A 150 10.05 4.48 -9.12
N GLY A 151 10.22 5.77 -9.36
CA GLY A 151 9.33 6.59 -10.20
C GLY A 151 7.99 6.97 -9.59
N MET A 152 7.61 6.41 -8.41
CA MET A 152 6.31 6.67 -7.76
C MET A 152 6.41 7.47 -6.47
N GLY A 153 7.59 7.52 -5.86
CA GLY A 153 7.80 8.20 -4.58
C GLY A 153 7.67 7.30 -3.36
N SER A 154 7.41 7.90 -2.20
CA SER A 154 7.46 7.24 -0.88
C SER A 154 6.09 6.89 -0.30
N TYR A 155 5.01 7.04 -1.04
CA TYR A 155 3.65 6.75 -0.59
C TYR A 155 3.11 5.48 -1.21
N LEU A 156 2.72 4.56 -0.33
CA LEU A 156 2.01 3.32 -0.66
C LEU A 156 0.69 3.26 0.12
#